data_afb6388445d5d354139cd7c44ecf6525
#
_entry.id   afb6388445d5d354139cd7c44ecf6525
#
_cell.length_a   1.000
_cell.length_b   1.000
_cell.length_c   1.000
_cell.angle_alpha   90.00
_cell.angle_beta   90.00
_cell.angle_gamma   90.00
#
_symmetry.space_group_name_H-M   'P 1'
#
loop_
_entity.id
_entity.type
_entity.pdbx_description
1 polymer ?
#
loop_
_entity_poly.entity_id
_entity_poly.type
_entity_poly.pdbx_seq_one_letter_code
_entity_poly.pdbx_strand_id
1 'polypeptide(L)'
;MHNAIRPSPNFTLAIAPGVPSSRLSALLALQRAHEPGVAIAVREVSDQELVTGLHEGRYDAGLSLSSAGDHLTSSRRLWCESMAVAIPPRFRLVDQAKLTISDLQDYPIYRWQAEACPLLDERLASLMPVDQENILPATSFEMMALWVSAGYGIGVCAQSRIERAHQWGGKHATARRWPL
;
A
#
# COMPACT_ATOMS: atom_id res chain seq x y z
N MET A 1 7.59 17.61 -37.58
CA MET A 1 7.90 17.06 -36.26
C MET A 1 7.66 18.15 -35.23
N HIS A 2 6.50 18.12 -34.55
CA HIS A 2 6.21 19.07 -33.47
C HIS A 2 6.91 18.54 -32.19
N ASN A 3 8.01 19.17 -31.85
CA ASN A 3 8.65 19.01 -30.58
C ASN A 3 7.76 19.70 -29.53
N ALA A 4 6.80 18.99 -28.96
CA ALA A 4 5.99 19.50 -27.86
C ALA A 4 6.92 19.70 -26.68
N ILE A 5 7.33 20.94 -26.44
CA ILE A 5 8.02 21.35 -25.21
C ILE A 5 7.06 20.98 -24.07
N ARG A 6 7.37 19.90 -23.35
CA ARG A 6 6.63 19.59 -22.13
C ARG A 6 6.91 20.75 -21.16
N PRO A 7 5.86 21.44 -20.66
CA PRO A 7 6.07 22.46 -19.65
C PRO A 7 6.81 21.83 -18.47
N SER A 8 7.76 22.55 -17.91
CA SER A 8 8.38 22.13 -16.64
C SER A 8 7.28 21.93 -15.60
N PRO A 9 7.34 20.87 -14.78
CA PRO A 9 6.32 20.65 -13.77
C PRO A 9 6.30 21.81 -12.79
N ASN A 10 5.11 22.35 -12.53
CA ASN A 10 4.92 23.45 -11.58
C ASN A 10 4.72 22.92 -10.16
N PHE A 11 4.54 21.61 -10.00
CA PHE A 11 4.28 20.95 -8.74
C PHE A 11 4.88 19.56 -8.74
N THR A 12 5.68 19.25 -7.74
CA THR A 12 6.31 17.94 -7.57
C THR A 12 5.69 17.22 -6.38
N LEU A 13 5.03 16.10 -6.66
CA LEU A 13 4.39 15.22 -5.67
C LEU A 13 5.26 14.00 -5.42
N ALA A 14 5.76 13.84 -4.20
CA ALA A 14 6.44 12.63 -3.75
C ALA A 14 5.43 11.62 -3.21
N ILE A 15 5.63 10.33 -3.48
CA ILE A 15 4.73 9.26 -3.06
C ILE A 15 5.56 8.16 -2.44
N ALA A 16 5.27 7.85 -1.18
CA ALA A 16 5.87 6.71 -0.50
C ALA A 16 5.25 5.39 -0.96
N PRO A 17 5.99 4.28 -0.85
CA PRO A 17 5.48 2.95 -1.16
C PRO A 17 4.24 2.62 -0.33
N GLY A 18 3.31 1.87 -0.94
CA GLY A 18 2.10 1.45 -0.24
C GLY A 18 0.90 2.37 -0.43
N VAL A 19 1.08 3.62 -0.83
CA VAL A 19 -0.05 4.51 -1.17
C VAL A 19 -0.91 3.86 -2.26
N PRO A 20 -2.24 3.69 -2.03
CA PRO A 20 -3.10 2.99 -2.98
C PRO A 20 -3.22 3.71 -4.30
N SER A 21 -2.82 3.04 -5.38
CA SER A 21 -2.83 3.63 -6.73
C SER A 21 -4.23 4.06 -7.20
N SER A 22 -5.31 3.41 -6.72
CA SER A 22 -6.69 3.80 -7.01
C SER A 22 -7.04 5.18 -6.41
N ARG A 23 -6.59 5.42 -5.16
CA ARG A 23 -6.78 6.73 -4.50
C ARG A 23 -5.94 7.81 -5.17
N LEU A 24 -4.70 7.47 -5.50
CA LEU A 24 -3.81 8.38 -6.20
C LEU A 24 -4.36 8.76 -7.58
N SER A 25 -4.81 7.78 -8.37
CA SER A 25 -5.37 8.08 -9.71
C SER A 25 -6.61 8.96 -9.63
N ALA A 26 -7.49 8.75 -8.64
CA ALA A 26 -8.65 9.60 -8.40
C ALA A 26 -8.24 11.04 -8.02
N LEU A 27 -7.24 11.18 -7.15
CA LEU A 27 -6.70 12.49 -6.76
C LEU A 27 -6.11 13.24 -7.96
N LEU A 28 -5.30 12.57 -8.77
CA LEU A 28 -4.70 13.17 -9.97
C LEU A 28 -5.74 13.51 -11.03
N ALA A 29 -6.79 12.69 -11.19
CA ALA A 29 -7.90 12.99 -12.10
C ALA A 29 -8.67 14.23 -11.63
N LEU A 30 -8.92 14.35 -10.32
CA LEU A 30 -9.57 15.52 -9.74
C LEU A 30 -8.73 16.79 -9.94
N GLN A 31 -7.44 16.72 -9.67
CA GLN A 31 -6.52 17.83 -9.91
C GLN A 31 -6.53 18.24 -11.38
N ARG A 32 -6.46 17.27 -12.30
CA ARG A 32 -6.47 17.56 -13.74
C ARG A 32 -7.75 18.25 -14.19
N ALA A 33 -8.88 17.92 -13.56
CA ALA A 33 -10.18 18.54 -13.88
C ALA A 33 -10.29 19.98 -13.35
N HIS A 34 -9.77 20.23 -12.14
CA HIS A 34 -9.92 21.53 -11.48
C HIS A 34 -8.78 22.50 -11.77
N GLU A 35 -7.57 21.97 -11.97
CA GLU A 35 -6.35 22.79 -12.17
C GLU A 35 -5.58 22.30 -13.41
N PRO A 36 -6.17 22.37 -14.62
CA PRO A 36 -5.57 21.82 -15.84
C PRO A 36 -4.27 22.54 -16.26
N GLY A 37 -4.06 23.75 -15.78
CA GLY A 37 -2.86 24.55 -16.04
C GLY A 37 -1.65 24.14 -15.18
N VAL A 38 -1.86 23.37 -14.11
CA VAL A 38 -0.79 22.91 -13.23
C VAL A 38 -0.24 21.59 -13.72
N ALA A 39 1.03 21.57 -14.13
CA ALA A 39 1.73 20.35 -14.49
C ALA A 39 2.30 19.68 -13.23
N ILE A 40 1.93 18.44 -12.97
CA ILE A 40 2.43 17.65 -11.82
C ILE A 40 3.51 16.67 -12.28
N ALA A 41 4.66 16.68 -11.59
CA ALA A 41 5.62 15.58 -11.60
C ALA A 41 5.36 14.68 -10.39
N VAL A 42 5.18 13.39 -10.64
CA VAL A 42 5.04 12.38 -9.59
C VAL A 42 6.36 11.64 -9.43
N ARG A 43 6.82 11.50 -8.18
CA ARG A 43 8.04 10.79 -7.81
C ARG A 43 7.72 9.73 -6.76
N GLU A 44 8.04 8.48 -7.03
CA GLU A 44 8.00 7.42 -6.03
C GLU A 44 9.34 7.39 -5.31
N VAL A 45 9.32 7.53 -3.98
CA VAL A 45 10.51 7.66 -3.12
C VAL A 45 10.25 6.95 -1.79
N SER A 46 11.30 6.59 -1.05
CA SER A 46 11.13 6.06 0.30
C SER A 46 10.50 7.08 1.25
N ASP A 47 9.91 6.64 2.37
CA ASP A 47 9.36 7.54 3.40
C ASP A 47 10.42 8.51 3.92
N GLN A 48 11.65 8.03 4.11
CA GLN A 48 12.77 8.87 4.56
C GLN A 48 13.12 9.94 3.53
N GLU A 49 13.23 9.56 2.26
CA GLU A 49 13.53 10.48 1.16
C GLU A 49 12.39 11.50 0.96
N LEU A 50 11.13 11.08 1.15
CA LEU A 50 9.97 11.96 1.10
C LEU A 50 10.07 13.06 2.14
N VAL A 51 10.35 12.71 3.39
CA VAL A 51 10.49 13.68 4.50
C VAL A 51 11.66 14.63 4.24
N THR A 52 12.83 14.09 3.89
CA THR A 52 14.03 14.88 3.57
C THR A 52 13.77 15.83 2.42
N GLY A 53 13.19 15.35 1.34
CA GLY A 53 12.92 16.15 0.14
C GLY A 53 11.87 17.24 0.34
N LEU A 54 10.90 17.04 1.25
CA LEU A 54 9.97 18.09 1.65
C LEU A 54 10.70 19.19 2.44
N HIS A 55 11.57 18.85 3.38
CA HIS A 55 12.36 19.82 4.15
C HIS A 55 13.32 20.62 3.26
N GLU A 56 13.89 20.00 2.26
CA GLU A 56 14.81 20.63 1.32
C GLU A 56 14.10 21.41 0.19
N GLY A 57 12.77 21.37 0.14
CA GLY A 57 11.98 22.01 -0.92
C GLY A 57 12.12 21.34 -2.30
N ARG A 58 12.59 20.08 -2.35
CA ARG A 58 12.64 19.28 -3.59
C ARG A 58 11.27 18.78 -4.00
N TYR A 59 10.38 18.63 -3.05
CA TYR A 59 8.98 18.22 -3.26
C TYR A 59 8.05 19.26 -2.63
N ASP A 60 6.98 19.60 -3.35
CA ASP A 60 5.96 20.54 -2.89
C ASP A 60 4.95 19.87 -1.96
N ALA A 61 4.71 18.58 -2.15
CA ALA A 61 3.88 17.76 -1.27
C ALA A 61 4.32 16.31 -1.28
N GLY A 62 3.90 15.57 -0.24
CA GLY A 62 4.15 14.15 -0.11
C GLY A 62 2.89 13.37 0.27
N LEU A 63 2.78 12.14 -0.19
CA LEU A 63 1.77 11.17 0.25
C LEU A 63 2.48 9.97 0.87
N SER A 64 2.11 9.63 2.09
CA SER A 64 2.64 8.49 2.83
C SER A 64 1.54 7.78 3.62
N LEU A 65 1.75 6.52 3.95
CA LEU A 65 0.94 5.78 4.91
C LEU A 65 1.40 6.01 6.35
N SER A 66 2.63 6.46 6.54
CA SER A 66 3.14 6.80 7.87
C SER A 66 2.50 8.10 8.36
N SER A 67 2.23 8.18 9.66
CA SER A 67 1.97 9.47 10.29
C SER A 67 3.27 10.27 10.22
N ALA A 68 3.24 11.40 9.54
CA ALA A 68 4.37 12.32 9.61
C ALA A 68 4.63 12.61 11.09
N GLY A 69 5.81 12.22 11.55
CA GLY A 69 6.26 12.58 12.90
C GLY A 69 6.29 14.10 13.08
N ASP A 70 6.46 14.56 14.29
CA ASP A 70 6.39 15.96 14.77
C ASP A 70 7.25 17.00 14.00
N HIS A 71 7.92 16.60 12.95
CA HIS A 71 8.90 17.40 12.21
C HIS A 71 8.36 18.07 10.94
N LEU A 72 7.15 17.72 10.49
CA LEU A 72 6.53 18.37 9.34
C LEU A 72 5.57 19.46 9.81
N THR A 73 5.71 20.64 9.25
CA THR A 73 4.93 21.84 9.62
C THR A 73 3.44 21.70 9.35
N SER A 74 3.02 20.81 8.45
CA SER A 74 1.62 20.46 8.27
C SER A 74 1.44 19.07 7.66
N SER A 75 0.65 18.23 8.29
CA SER A 75 0.18 16.97 7.74
C SER A 75 -1.33 16.85 7.87
N ARG A 76 -1.98 16.21 6.90
CA ARG A 76 -3.43 16.02 6.89
C ARG A 76 -3.77 14.60 6.48
N ARG A 77 -4.62 13.95 7.24
CA ARG A 77 -5.20 12.67 6.85
C ARG A 77 -6.17 12.87 5.69
N LEU A 78 -5.91 12.22 4.58
CA LEU A 78 -6.76 12.28 3.38
C LEU A 78 -7.77 11.14 3.36
N TRP A 79 -7.34 9.92 3.72
CA TRP A 79 -8.20 8.72 3.77
C TRP A 79 -7.64 7.69 4.74
N CYS A 80 -8.43 6.66 5.02
CA CYS A 80 -8.00 5.45 5.71
C CYS A 80 -8.16 4.25 4.79
N GLU A 81 -7.23 3.32 4.86
CA GLU A 81 -7.31 2.02 4.17
C GLU A 81 -7.64 0.92 5.17
N SER A 82 -8.59 0.07 4.79
CA SER A 82 -8.84 -1.16 5.54
C SER A 82 -7.78 -2.19 5.19
N MET A 83 -7.36 -2.94 6.17
CA MET A 83 -6.51 -4.12 5.96
C MET A 83 -7.35 -5.30 5.51
N ALA A 84 -6.77 -6.19 4.71
CA ALA A 84 -7.40 -7.43 4.30
C ALA A 84 -6.37 -8.55 4.19
N VAL A 85 -6.88 -9.77 4.23
CA VAL A 85 -6.11 -10.99 4.04
C VAL A 85 -6.42 -11.54 2.65
N ALA A 86 -5.38 -11.76 1.86
CA ALA A 86 -5.45 -12.51 0.62
C ALA A 86 -5.30 -14.00 0.93
N ILE A 87 -6.28 -14.80 0.57
CA ILE A 87 -6.37 -16.21 0.93
C ILE A 87 -6.48 -17.06 -0.34
N PRO A 88 -5.64 -18.09 -0.52
CA PRO A 88 -5.79 -19.02 -1.62
C PRO A 88 -7.17 -19.71 -1.60
N PRO A 89 -7.83 -19.93 -2.76
CA PRO A 89 -9.17 -20.52 -2.81
C PRO A 89 -9.30 -21.90 -2.17
N ARG A 90 -8.20 -22.64 -2.08
CA ARG A 90 -8.15 -24.01 -1.52
C ARG A 90 -7.98 -24.05 0.01
N PHE A 91 -7.79 -22.89 0.66
CA PHE A 91 -7.65 -22.84 2.10
C PHE A 91 -9.03 -22.78 2.78
N ARG A 92 -9.20 -23.51 3.88
CA ARG A 92 -10.46 -23.54 4.64
C ARG A 92 -10.89 -22.18 5.18
N LEU A 93 -9.95 -21.24 5.31
CA LEU A 93 -10.21 -19.87 5.70
C LEU A 93 -11.19 -19.14 4.77
N VAL A 94 -11.30 -19.57 3.49
CA VAL A 94 -12.22 -18.96 2.51
C VAL A 94 -13.68 -19.16 2.91
N ASP A 95 -14.00 -20.27 3.56
CA ASP A 95 -15.36 -20.62 3.94
C ASP A 95 -15.83 -19.93 5.23
N GLN A 96 -14.91 -19.32 5.97
CA GLN A 96 -15.22 -18.64 7.21
C GLN A 96 -15.87 -17.27 6.95
N ALA A 97 -17.00 -17.01 7.60
CA ALA A 97 -17.71 -15.72 7.48
C ALA A 97 -16.92 -14.56 8.09
N LYS A 98 -16.18 -14.84 9.17
CA LYS A 98 -15.30 -13.91 9.87
C LYS A 98 -13.98 -14.60 10.17
N LEU A 99 -12.89 -13.87 9.98
CA LEU A 99 -11.55 -14.32 10.37
C LEU A 99 -11.17 -13.71 11.69
N THR A 100 -10.52 -14.47 12.53
CA THR A 100 -9.84 -13.99 13.73
C THR A 100 -8.32 -14.05 13.53
N ILE A 101 -7.57 -13.36 14.37
CA ILE A 101 -6.10 -13.41 14.31
C ILE A 101 -5.61 -14.83 14.57
N SER A 102 -6.26 -15.55 15.48
CA SER A 102 -5.93 -16.95 15.78
C SER A 102 -6.05 -17.86 14.56
N ASP A 103 -7.02 -17.61 13.69
CA ASP A 103 -7.19 -18.42 12.47
C ASP A 103 -6.02 -18.25 11.49
N LEU A 104 -5.28 -17.15 11.58
CA LEU A 104 -4.18 -16.84 10.68
C LEU A 104 -2.84 -17.42 11.16
N GLN A 105 -2.72 -17.73 12.45
CA GLN A 105 -1.46 -18.19 13.07
C GLN A 105 -0.97 -19.53 12.53
N ASP A 106 -1.89 -20.36 12.03
CA ASP A 106 -1.57 -21.68 11.48
C ASP A 106 -1.01 -21.63 10.05
N TYR A 107 -0.90 -20.45 9.46
CA TYR A 107 -0.47 -20.27 8.08
C TYR A 107 0.75 -19.37 7.97
N PRO A 108 1.67 -19.64 7.02
CA PRO A 108 2.70 -18.67 6.65
C PRO A 108 2.06 -17.38 6.17
N ILE A 109 2.48 -16.25 6.74
CA ILE A 109 1.95 -14.91 6.43
C ILE A 109 2.98 -14.15 5.61
N TYR A 110 2.68 -13.96 4.34
CA TYR A 110 3.48 -13.09 3.49
C TYR A 110 3.06 -11.64 3.71
N ARG A 111 4.03 -10.82 4.02
CA ARG A 111 3.85 -9.38 4.14
C ARG A 111 4.78 -8.65 3.19
N TRP A 112 4.30 -7.57 2.67
CA TRP A 112 5.16 -6.66 1.94
C TRP A 112 6.12 -5.98 2.90
N GLN A 113 7.35 -5.72 2.46
CA GLN A 113 8.47 -5.32 3.32
C GLN A 113 8.12 -4.30 4.40
N ALA A 114 8.62 -4.53 5.61
CA ALA A 114 8.56 -3.65 6.75
C ALA A 114 8.98 -2.20 6.43
N GLU A 115 10.03 -2.07 5.64
CA GLU A 115 10.58 -0.78 5.21
C GLU A 115 9.64 0.01 4.31
N ALA A 116 8.76 -0.69 3.56
CA ALA A 116 7.79 -0.05 2.68
C ALA A 116 6.48 0.34 3.38
N CYS A 117 6.16 -0.29 4.52
CA CYS A 117 4.92 -0.07 5.26
C CYS A 117 5.13 -0.30 6.78
N PRO A 118 5.94 0.52 7.46
CA PRO A 118 6.26 0.31 8.88
C PRO A 118 5.01 0.27 9.77
N LEU A 119 4.00 1.08 9.52
CA LEU A 119 2.73 1.04 10.28
C LEU A 119 1.98 -0.28 10.16
N LEU A 120 2.07 -0.94 9.00
CA LEU A 120 1.48 -2.26 8.82
C LEU A 120 2.22 -3.28 9.69
N ASP A 121 3.54 -3.21 9.71
CA ASP A 121 4.36 -4.10 10.50
C ASP A 121 4.15 -3.92 12.01
N GLU A 122 4.14 -2.69 12.49
CA GLU A 122 3.82 -2.38 13.89
C GLU A 122 2.45 -2.93 14.26
N ARG A 123 1.46 -2.76 13.38
CA ARG A 123 0.11 -3.26 13.61
C ARG A 123 0.06 -4.78 13.60
N LEU A 124 0.72 -5.44 12.67
CA LEU A 124 0.85 -6.90 12.66
C LEU A 124 1.54 -7.40 13.92
N ALA A 125 2.67 -6.81 14.29
CA ALA A 125 3.41 -7.16 15.50
C ALA A 125 2.58 -6.95 16.76
N SER A 126 1.74 -5.91 16.83
CA SER A 126 0.87 -5.66 18.00
C SER A 126 -0.31 -6.62 18.11
N LEU A 127 -0.76 -7.18 17.01
CA LEU A 127 -1.94 -8.05 16.95
C LEU A 127 -1.60 -9.54 16.97
N MET A 128 -0.37 -9.89 16.62
CA MET A 128 0.10 -11.27 16.58
C MET A 128 1.20 -11.45 17.61
N PRO A 129 0.90 -11.96 18.84
CA PRO A 129 1.93 -12.36 19.80
C PRO A 129 2.63 -13.58 19.22
N VAL A 130 3.92 -13.51 18.88
CA VAL A 130 4.38 -14.28 17.81
C VAL A 130 5.67 -14.97 17.92
N ASP A 131 5.73 -16.18 17.52
CA ASP A 131 6.90 -16.73 16.84
C ASP A 131 6.99 -16.06 15.46
N GLN A 132 7.91 -15.12 15.31
CA GLN A 132 8.10 -14.35 14.07
C GLN A 132 8.46 -15.23 12.84
N GLU A 133 8.69 -16.51 13.07
CA GLU A 133 9.07 -17.49 12.03
C GLU A 133 7.99 -17.67 10.94
N ASN A 134 6.71 -17.42 11.28
CA ASN A 134 5.61 -17.56 10.33
C ASN A 134 5.34 -16.31 9.49
N ILE A 135 6.02 -15.19 9.76
CA ILE A 135 5.86 -13.97 8.98
C ILE A 135 7.02 -13.85 8.02
N LEU A 136 6.72 -13.96 6.73
CA LEU A 136 7.69 -14.01 5.66
C LEU A 136 7.67 -12.69 4.87
N PRO A 137 8.82 -12.01 4.71
CA PRO A 137 8.87 -10.78 3.94
C PRO A 137 8.72 -11.08 2.44
N ALA A 138 7.93 -10.28 1.76
CA ALA A 138 7.87 -10.27 0.30
C ALA A 138 8.48 -8.96 -0.22
N THR A 139 9.31 -9.05 -1.24
CA THR A 139 10.02 -7.90 -1.80
C THR A 139 9.13 -6.95 -2.58
N SER A 140 7.97 -7.43 -3.04
CA SER A 140 6.95 -6.63 -3.73
C SER A 140 5.56 -7.21 -3.48
N PHE A 141 4.54 -6.42 -3.82
CA PHE A 141 3.16 -6.90 -3.81
C PHE A 141 2.94 -8.07 -4.79
N GLU A 142 3.59 -8.02 -5.94
CA GLU A 142 3.52 -9.06 -6.97
C GLU A 142 4.12 -10.38 -6.47
N MET A 143 5.24 -10.33 -5.75
CA MET A 143 5.83 -11.52 -5.12
C MET A 143 4.92 -12.09 -4.03
N MET A 144 4.33 -11.25 -3.20
CA MET A 144 3.33 -11.69 -2.22
C MET A 144 2.14 -12.37 -2.92
N ALA A 145 1.59 -11.73 -3.95
CA ALA A 145 0.47 -12.28 -4.71
C ALA A 145 0.82 -13.61 -5.39
N LEU A 146 2.03 -13.77 -5.88
CA LEU A 146 2.55 -15.01 -6.44
C LEU A 146 2.54 -16.14 -5.41
N TRP A 147 3.15 -15.93 -4.24
CA TRP A 147 3.22 -16.94 -3.18
C TRP A 147 1.82 -17.33 -2.68
N VAL A 148 0.94 -16.35 -2.49
CA VAL A 148 -0.45 -16.59 -2.09
C VAL A 148 -1.19 -17.38 -3.17
N SER A 149 -1.09 -16.99 -4.42
CA SER A 149 -1.76 -17.68 -5.53
C SER A 149 -1.28 -19.12 -5.70
N ALA A 150 0.02 -19.33 -5.49
CA ALA A 150 0.61 -20.66 -5.50
C ALA A 150 0.21 -21.52 -4.26
N GLY A 151 -0.37 -20.87 -3.23
CA GLY A 151 -0.87 -21.50 -2.01
C GLY A 151 0.19 -21.86 -1.01
N TYR A 152 1.26 -21.10 -0.94
CA TYR A 152 2.30 -21.24 0.07
C TYR A 152 1.91 -20.61 1.41
N GLY A 153 0.92 -19.72 1.42
CA GLY A 153 0.44 -19.06 2.61
C GLY A 153 -0.61 -18.01 2.30
N ILE A 154 -0.82 -17.11 3.22
CA ILE A 154 -1.75 -15.98 3.12
C ILE A 154 -0.98 -14.66 2.99
N GLY A 155 -1.61 -13.64 2.41
CA GLY A 155 -1.00 -12.31 2.27
C GLY A 155 -1.78 -11.27 3.08
N VAL A 156 -1.08 -10.34 3.72
CA VAL A 156 -1.71 -9.23 4.43
C VAL A 156 -1.28 -7.91 3.81
N CYS A 157 -2.27 -7.12 3.37
CA CYS A 157 -2.03 -5.78 2.83
C CYS A 157 -3.33 -4.96 2.80
N ALA A 158 -3.26 -3.74 2.25
CA ALA A 158 -4.44 -2.91 2.06
C ALA A 158 -5.48 -3.61 1.17
N GLN A 159 -6.74 -3.55 1.59
CA GLN A 159 -7.87 -4.18 0.90
C GLN A 159 -7.97 -3.76 -0.56
N SER A 160 -7.79 -2.47 -0.83
CA SER A 160 -7.85 -1.91 -2.19
C SER A 160 -6.82 -2.51 -3.16
N ARG A 161 -5.68 -2.98 -2.65
CA ARG A 161 -4.67 -3.68 -3.47
C ARG A 161 -5.11 -5.08 -3.85
N ILE A 162 -5.65 -5.83 -2.90
CA ILE A 162 -6.14 -7.19 -3.17
C ILE A 162 -7.30 -7.14 -4.16
N GLU A 163 -8.27 -6.25 -3.95
CA GLU A 163 -9.42 -6.08 -4.84
C GLU A 163 -9.00 -5.73 -6.27
N ARG A 164 -7.98 -4.88 -6.41
CA ARG A 164 -7.45 -4.52 -7.73
C ARG A 164 -6.75 -5.69 -8.43
N ALA A 165 -6.00 -6.51 -7.69
CA ALA A 165 -5.38 -7.70 -8.24
C ALA A 165 -6.42 -8.69 -8.81
N HIS A 166 -7.59 -8.79 -8.17
CA HIS A 166 -8.72 -9.57 -8.69
C HIS A 166 -9.27 -9.05 -10.02
N GLN A 167 -9.31 -7.73 -10.21
CA GLN A 167 -9.79 -7.13 -11.47
C GLN A 167 -8.87 -7.43 -12.66
N TRP A 168 -7.60 -7.71 -12.43
CA TRP A 168 -6.63 -8.05 -13.49
C TRP A 168 -6.54 -9.54 -13.82
N GLY A 169 -7.57 -10.32 -13.45
CA GLY A 169 -7.68 -11.72 -13.82
C GLY A 169 -7.13 -12.72 -12.80
N GLY A 170 -6.72 -12.23 -11.65
CA GLY A 170 -6.29 -13.07 -10.53
C GLY A 170 -7.46 -13.73 -9.80
N LYS A 171 -8.03 -14.81 -10.35
CA LYS A 171 -9.05 -15.65 -9.66
C LYS A 171 -8.45 -16.50 -8.51
N HIS A 172 -7.26 -16.20 -8.06
CA HIS A 172 -6.46 -17.12 -7.24
C HIS A 172 -6.34 -16.76 -5.76
N ALA A 173 -7.01 -15.68 -5.30
CA ALA A 173 -7.08 -15.36 -3.89
C ALA A 173 -8.36 -14.59 -3.55
N THR A 174 -8.95 -14.84 -2.38
CA THR A 174 -10.13 -14.12 -1.90
C THR A 174 -9.70 -13.06 -0.89
N ALA A 175 -10.15 -11.83 -1.08
CA ALA A 175 -9.95 -10.78 -0.09
C ALA A 175 -10.95 -10.94 1.06
N ARG A 176 -10.44 -11.00 2.30
CA ARG A 176 -11.25 -10.95 3.52
C ARG A 176 -10.82 -9.78 4.36
N ARG A 177 -11.76 -9.05 4.93
CA ARG A 177 -11.43 -7.95 5.84
C ARG A 177 -10.59 -8.46 7.00
N TRP A 178 -9.58 -7.70 7.36
CA TRP A 178 -8.80 -7.92 8.55
C TRP A 178 -9.70 -7.76 9.77
N PRO A 179 -9.67 -8.70 10.72
CA PRO A 179 -10.38 -8.54 11.97
C PRO A 179 -9.82 -7.32 12.74
N LEU A 180 -10.69 -6.40 13.08
CA LEU A 180 -10.41 -5.25 13.94
C LEU A 180 -10.45 -5.67 15.40
#